data_c5b25123f8407e68e134f909032c5c6d
#
_entry.id   c5b25123f8407e68e134f909032c5c6d
#
_cell.length_a   1.000
_cell.length_b   1.000
_cell.length_c   1.000
_cell.angle_alpha   90.00
_cell.angle_beta   90.00
_cell.angle_gamma   90.00
#
_symmetry.space_group_name_H-M   'P 1'
#
loop_
_entity.id
_entity.type
_entity.pdbx_description
1 polymer ?
#
loop_
_entity_poly.entity_id
_entity_poly.type
_entity_poly.pdbx_seq_one_letter_code
_entity_poly.pdbx_strand_id
1 'polypeptide(L)'
;GYGNIKTAHCCFKTGVAAYDKEPTFKSNMLVYEGKYYIVGEEHKEFISDKMTDSDYYILTLAAVARELNIRRLTSAHVHLAAGLPLTWVSEQKDSFRAYLLQNESVDFTFRGVEYHVEFAGAEIFPQGFSAVADRLREFKGINMLCDIGNGTMNVMYINECRPLAKKCFTEKYGTNQCMLAVRENLMKQFGVSVDEIVLDRVIRHGTADISQRYLTAIWDTATEYAEGIFRRLREHEYDPELMR
;
A
#
# COMPACT_ATOMS: atom_id res chain seq x y z
N GLY A 1 -0.86 3.23 0.79
CA GLY A 1 -0.22 1.91 0.94
C GLY A 1 1.10 1.82 0.20
N TYR A 2 1.94 0.83 0.53
CA TYR A 2 3.25 0.68 -0.12
C TYR A 2 3.17 0.06 -1.53
N GLY A 3 2.20 -0.79 -1.80
CA GLY A 3 2.06 -1.41 -3.12
C GLY A 3 1.03 -0.73 -4.01
N ASN A 4 -0.06 -0.27 -3.42
CA ASN A 4 -1.13 0.41 -4.14
C ASN A 4 -1.60 1.64 -3.39
N ILE A 5 -1.90 2.69 -4.13
CA ILE A 5 -2.71 3.81 -3.66
C ILE A 5 -4.17 3.38 -3.81
N LYS A 6 -4.93 3.56 -2.75
CA LYS A 6 -6.36 3.27 -2.68
C LYS A 6 -7.11 4.50 -2.21
N THR A 7 -8.14 4.87 -2.93
CA THR A 7 -9.08 5.92 -2.57
C THR A 7 -10.47 5.30 -2.42
N ALA A 8 -11.50 6.09 -2.24
CA ALA A 8 -12.88 5.58 -2.18
C ALA A 8 -13.30 4.86 -3.47
N HIS A 9 -12.81 5.29 -4.64
CA HIS A 9 -13.26 4.79 -5.94
C HIS A 9 -12.13 4.30 -6.84
N CYS A 10 -10.85 4.51 -6.48
CA CYS A 10 -9.71 4.18 -7.31
C CYS A 10 -8.70 3.30 -6.58
N CYS A 11 -8.07 2.42 -7.34
CA CYS A 11 -6.91 1.65 -6.90
C CYS A 11 -5.87 1.61 -8.03
N PHE A 12 -4.61 1.94 -7.73
CA PHE A 12 -3.53 1.89 -8.72
C PHE A 12 -2.18 1.64 -8.05
N LYS A 13 -1.23 1.11 -8.81
CA LYS A 13 0.12 0.77 -8.33
C LYS A 13 0.92 2.01 -7.94
N THR A 14 1.89 1.86 -7.05
CA THR A 14 2.69 2.97 -6.50
C THR A 14 3.93 3.31 -7.33
N GLY A 15 4.15 2.68 -8.49
CA GLY A 15 5.28 3.02 -9.34
C GLY A 15 5.17 4.44 -9.87
N VAL A 16 6.29 5.17 -9.83
CA VAL A 16 6.47 6.50 -10.39
C VAL A 16 7.78 6.54 -11.15
N ALA A 17 7.73 6.94 -12.41
CA ALA A 17 8.90 7.20 -13.22
C ALA A 17 8.95 8.69 -13.58
N ALA A 18 10.02 9.39 -13.20
CA ALA A 18 10.20 10.81 -13.43
C ALA A 18 11.03 11.08 -14.69
N TYR A 19 10.66 12.09 -15.46
CA TYR A 19 11.31 12.50 -16.69
C TYR A 19 11.47 14.03 -16.74
N ASP A 20 12.63 14.51 -17.21
CA ASP A 20 12.87 15.93 -17.44
C ASP A 20 12.30 16.42 -18.78
N LYS A 21 11.96 15.49 -19.68
CA LYS A 21 11.34 15.79 -20.98
C LYS A 21 10.09 14.93 -21.13
N GLU A 22 9.14 15.45 -21.90
CA GLU A 22 7.89 14.74 -22.15
C GLU A 22 8.13 13.33 -22.73
N PRO A 23 7.66 12.25 -22.06
CA PRO A 23 7.86 10.88 -22.51
C PRO A 23 7.01 10.55 -23.73
N THR A 24 7.43 9.59 -24.53
CA THR A 24 6.71 9.12 -25.71
C THR A 24 5.37 8.47 -25.32
N PHE A 25 5.36 7.68 -24.26
CA PHE A 25 4.15 7.04 -23.75
C PHE A 25 3.59 7.86 -22.59
N LYS A 26 2.38 8.40 -22.77
CA LYS A 26 1.75 9.36 -21.86
C LYS A 26 0.64 8.78 -20.99
N SER A 27 0.56 7.46 -20.91
CA SER A 27 -0.42 6.79 -20.07
C SER A 27 -0.24 7.21 -18.60
N ASN A 28 -1.31 7.71 -17.97
CA ASN A 28 -1.27 8.20 -16.58
C ASN A 28 -0.17 9.25 -16.30
N MET A 29 0.17 10.08 -17.29
CA MET A 29 1.14 11.14 -17.14
C MET A 29 0.60 12.23 -16.21
N LEU A 30 1.41 12.60 -15.23
CA LEU A 30 1.25 13.76 -14.36
C LEU A 30 2.36 14.74 -14.68
N VAL A 31 2.02 16.04 -14.78
CA VAL A 31 2.99 17.13 -14.93
C VAL A 31 2.88 18.02 -13.71
N TYR A 32 4.00 18.22 -13.03
CA TYR A 32 4.09 19.04 -11.84
C TYR A 32 5.47 19.71 -11.76
N GLU A 33 5.51 21.01 -11.49
CA GLU A 33 6.74 21.80 -11.42
C GLU A 33 7.69 21.62 -12.63
N GLY A 34 7.12 21.55 -13.83
CA GLY A 34 7.88 21.40 -15.08
C GLY A 34 8.48 20.01 -15.32
N LYS A 35 8.22 19.04 -14.45
CA LYS A 35 8.63 17.63 -14.62
C LYS A 35 7.45 16.76 -15.01
N TYR A 36 7.76 15.67 -15.68
CA TYR A 36 6.79 14.67 -16.15
C TYR A 36 6.93 13.41 -15.34
N TYR A 37 5.82 12.84 -14.91
CA TYR A 37 5.77 11.62 -14.11
C TYR A 37 4.80 10.63 -14.74
N ILE A 38 5.23 9.40 -14.98
CA ILE A 38 4.33 8.29 -15.33
C ILE A 38 3.98 7.56 -14.04
N VAL A 39 2.69 7.44 -13.75
CA VAL A 39 2.19 6.96 -12.46
C VAL A 39 1.42 5.65 -12.62
N GLY A 40 1.72 4.66 -11.78
CA GLY A 40 0.92 3.45 -11.62
C GLY A 40 1.25 2.32 -12.58
N GLU A 41 2.40 2.30 -13.23
CA GLU A 41 2.78 1.21 -14.14
C GLU A 41 3.35 0.01 -13.38
N GLU A 42 4.16 0.23 -12.34
CA GLU A 42 4.80 -0.81 -11.54
C GLU A 42 4.58 -0.55 -10.04
N HIS A 43 5.02 -1.50 -9.20
CA HIS A 43 5.10 -1.28 -7.77
C HIS A 43 6.44 -0.63 -7.43
N LYS A 44 6.38 0.35 -6.54
CA LYS A 44 7.57 0.95 -5.97
C LYS A 44 8.24 -0.02 -5.01
N GLU A 45 9.59 0.02 -4.97
CA GLU A 45 10.34 -0.64 -3.91
C GLU A 45 9.89 -0.14 -2.53
N PHE A 46 9.86 -1.05 -1.57
CA PHE A 46 9.46 -0.72 -0.21
C PHE A 46 10.50 0.19 0.46
N ILE A 47 10.08 1.42 0.78
CA ILE A 47 10.85 2.38 1.60
C ILE A 47 10.09 2.59 2.90
N SER A 48 10.75 2.41 4.04
CA SER A 48 10.12 2.52 5.37
C SER A 48 9.68 3.95 5.71
N ASP A 49 10.37 4.95 5.18
CA ASP A 49 10.03 6.36 5.36
C ASP A 49 9.44 6.95 4.07
N LYS A 50 8.15 7.22 4.09
CA LYS A 50 7.43 7.81 2.95
C LYS A 50 7.81 9.27 2.68
N MET A 51 8.44 9.95 3.64
CA MET A 51 8.72 11.39 3.54
C MET A 51 10.07 11.67 2.87
N THR A 52 10.96 10.69 2.82
CA THR A 52 12.24 10.82 2.13
C THR A 52 12.10 10.78 0.60
N ASP A 53 10.89 10.58 0.13
CA ASP A 53 10.60 10.27 -1.26
C ASP A 53 9.44 11.15 -1.79
N SER A 54 9.75 12.01 -2.76
CA SER A 54 8.77 12.88 -3.43
C SER A 54 7.64 12.13 -4.13
N ASP A 55 7.83 10.84 -4.44
CA ASP A 55 6.86 10.05 -5.19
C ASP A 55 5.53 9.91 -4.48
N TYR A 56 5.51 9.83 -3.13
CA TYR A 56 4.23 9.77 -2.41
C TYR A 56 3.41 11.04 -2.54
N TYR A 57 4.05 12.20 -2.71
CA TYR A 57 3.33 13.43 -3.01
C TYR A 57 2.74 13.39 -4.42
N ILE A 58 3.53 12.97 -5.42
CA ILE A 58 3.05 12.76 -6.81
C ILE A 58 1.91 11.75 -6.87
N LEU A 59 2.01 10.64 -6.13
CA LEU A 59 0.95 9.65 -6.00
C LEU A 59 -0.31 10.22 -5.35
N THR A 60 -0.17 11.15 -4.39
CA THR A 60 -1.30 11.85 -3.75
C THR A 60 -1.99 12.76 -4.74
N LEU A 61 -1.24 13.55 -5.52
CA LEU A 61 -1.81 14.41 -6.58
C LEU A 61 -2.57 13.57 -7.62
N ALA A 62 -1.99 12.46 -8.07
CA ALA A 62 -2.65 11.55 -9.01
C ALA A 62 -3.92 10.91 -8.42
N ALA A 63 -3.93 10.59 -7.12
CA ALA A 63 -5.11 10.07 -6.42
C ALA A 63 -6.22 11.12 -6.34
N VAL A 64 -5.89 12.35 -5.98
CA VAL A 64 -6.84 13.48 -5.95
C VAL A 64 -7.41 13.74 -7.33
N ALA A 65 -6.57 13.81 -8.38
CA ALA A 65 -7.03 14.02 -9.75
C ALA A 65 -8.02 12.94 -10.20
N ARG A 66 -7.76 11.66 -9.87
CA ARG A 66 -8.68 10.55 -10.20
C ARG A 66 -10.03 10.68 -9.50
N GLU A 67 -10.04 11.05 -8.23
CA GLU A 67 -11.27 11.29 -7.47
C GLU A 67 -12.04 12.52 -7.99
N LEU A 68 -11.35 13.61 -8.35
CA LEU A 68 -11.97 14.79 -8.93
C LEU A 68 -12.56 14.49 -10.32
N ASN A 69 -11.84 13.73 -11.15
CA ASN A 69 -12.31 13.35 -12.47
C ASN A 69 -13.63 12.53 -12.41
N ILE A 70 -13.78 11.62 -11.45
CA ILE A 70 -15.03 10.88 -11.23
C ILE A 70 -16.18 11.85 -10.93
N ARG A 71 -15.90 12.92 -10.20
CA ARG A 71 -16.87 13.97 -9.86
C ARG A 71 -17.02 15.04 -10.93
N ARG A 72 -16.27 14.94 -12.04
CA ARG A 72 -16.20 15.94 -13.13
C ARG A 72 -15.78 17.33 -12.63
N LEU A 73 -14.87 17.36 -11.68
CA LEU A 73 -14.29 18.56 -11.11
C LEU A 73 -12.83 18.69 -11.51
N THR A 74 -12.37 19.92 -11.71
CA THR A 74 -10.96 20.26 -11.97
C THR A 74 -10.38 21.17 -10.88
N SER A 75 -11.21 21.64 -9.96
CA SER A 75 -10.80 22.45 -8.81
C SER A 75 -11.57 22.01 -7.57
N ALA A 76 -10.88 21.99 -6.41
CA ALA A 76 -11.51 21.68 -5.12
C ALA A 76 -10.66 22.07 -3.93
N HIS A 77 -11.34 22.34 -2.80
CA HIS A 77 -10.74 22.27 -1.48
C HIS A 77 -10.74 20.81 -0.99
N VAL A 78 -9.57 20.26 -0.69
CA VAL A 78 -9.40 18.84 -0.37
C VAL A 78 -8.91 18.68 1.06
N HIS A 79 -9.64 17.89 1.86
CA HIS A 79 -9.16 17.39 3.14
C HIS A 79 -8.68 15.95 2.96
N LEU A 80 -7.42 15.69 3.28
CA LEU A 80 -6.81 14.37 3.10
C LEU A 80 -7.05 13.49 4.34
N ALA A 81 -7.38 12.22 4.11
CA ALA A 81 -7.32 11.16 5.10
C ALA A 81 -6.30 10.12 4.65
N ALA A 82 -5.20 9.97 5.37
CA ALA A 82 -4.11 9.08 4.97
C ALA A 82 -3.73 8.09 6.08
N GLY A 83 -3.10 6.98 5.72
CA GLY A 83 -2.74 5.91 6.64
C GLY A 83 -1.25 5.68 6.77
N LEU A 84 -0.78 5.51 8.00
CA LEU A 84 0.55 4.99 8.34
C LEU A 84 0.44 3.60 8.96
N PRO A 85 1.51 2.78 8.89
CA PRO A 85 1.56 1.53 9.64
C PRO A 85 1.20 1.72 11.11
N LEU A 86 0.50 0.77 11.70
CA LEU A 86 -0.20 0.89 12.96
C LEU A 86 0.64 1.49 14.10
N THR A 87 1.85 0.96 14.31
CA THR A 87 2.72 1.40 15.41
C THR A 87 3.58 2.63 15.06
N TRP A 88 3.66 3.02 13.78
CA TRP A 88 4.48 4.16 13.34
C TRP A 88 3.73 5.50 13.42
N VAL A 89 2.40 5.46 13.60
CA VAL A 89 1.58 6.68 13.67
C VAL A 89 2.06 7.63 14.76
N SER A 90 2.39 7.11 15.95
CA SER A 90 2.81 7.94 17.09
C SER A 90 4.06 8.78 16.80
N GLU A 91 4.98 8.25 16.00
CA GLU A 91 6.27 8.89 15.71
C GLU A 91 6.24 9.72 14.43
N GLN A 92 5.47 9.28 13.42
CA GLN A 92 5.52 9.84 12.07
C GLN A 92 4.30 10.68 11.69
N LYS A 93 3.27 10.75 12.55
CA LYS A 93 2.00 11.42 12.21
C LYS A 93 2.17 12.87 11.79
N ASP A 94 2.88 13.67 12.60
CA ASP A 94 2.96 15.10 12.37
C ASP A 94 3.87 15.44 11.17
N SER A 95 4.99 14.73 11.04
CA SER A 95 5.89 14.89 9.90
C SER A 95 5.24 14.43 8.58
N PHE A 96 4.49 13.33 8.60
CA PHE A 96 3.78 12.87 7.41
C PHE A 96 2.61 13.81 7.03
N ARG A 97 1.92 14.37 8.03
CA ARG A 97 0.92 15.41 7.81
C ARG A 97 1.53 16.64 7.15
N ALA A 98 2.65 17.15 7.69
CA ALA A 98 3.37 18.29 7.13
C ALA A 98 3.84 18.02 5.69
N TYR A 99 4.35 16.80 5.43
CA TYR A 99 4.75 16.38 4.09
C TYR A 99 3.56 16.40 3.09
N LEU A 100 2.39 15.92 3.49
CA LEU A 100 1.21 15.95 2.62
C LEU A 100 0.68 17.36 2.37
N LEU A 101 0.88 18.26 3.31
CA LEU A 101 0.45 19.67 3.26
C LEU A 101 1.61 20.63 2.92
N GLN A 102 2.68 20.16 2.28
CA GLN A 102 3.84 20.96 1.95
C GLN A 102 3.53 22.17 1.03
N ASN A 103 2.42 22.10 0.30
CA ASN A 103 1.86 23.19 -0.48
C ASN A 103 0.40 23.40 -0.07
N GLU A 104 0.00 24.63 0.27
CA GLU A 104 -1.40 24.96 0.57
C GLU A 104 -2.28 24.87 -0.68
N SER A 105 -1.72 25.25 -1.83
CA SER A 105 -2.36 25.20 -3.14
C SER A 105 -1.40 24.62 -4.17
N VAL A 106 -1.91 23.85 -5.11
CA VAL A 106 -1.12 23.19 -6.14
C VAL A 106 -1.86 23.14 -7.47
N ASP A 107 -1.14 23.55 -8.52
CA ASP A 107 -1.54 23.40 -9.92
C ASP A 107 -0.74 22.26 -10.55
N PHE A 108 -1.41 21.34 -11.20
CA PHE A 108 -0.77 20.23 -11.90
C PHE A 108 -1.67 19.71 -13.03
N THR A 109 -1.07 18.99 -13.96
CA THR A 109 -1.82 18.35 -15.04
C THR A 109 -1.80 16.82 -14.84
N PHE A 110 -2.93 16.17 -15.00
CA PHE A 110 -3.01 14.71 -14.99
C PHE A 110 -3.83 14.21 -16.17
N ARG A 111 -3.23 13.33 -17.00
CA ARG A 111 -3.83 12.83 -18.25
C ARG A 111 -4.31 13.94 -19.20
N GLY A 112 -3.58 15.04 -19.27
CA GLY A 112 -3.88 16.20 -20.11
C GLY A 112 -4.97 17.13 -19.57
N VAL A 113 -5.48 16.91 -18.36
CA VAL A 113 -6.45 17.77 -17.68
C VAL A 113 -5.71 18.57 -16.61
N GLU A 114 -5.92 19.88 -16.58
CA GLU A 114 -5.39 20.79 -15.56
C GLU A 114 -6.25 20.72 -14.29
N TYR A 115 -5.60 20.63 -13.15
CA TYR A 115 -6.24 20.63 -11.82
C TYR A 115 -5.66 21.73 -10.95
N HIS A 116 -6.54 22.40 -10.21
CA HIS A 116 -6.22 23.32 -9.14
C HIS A 116 -6.76 22.79 -7.82
N VAL A 117 -5.89 22.53 -6.85
CA VAL A 117 -6.28 21.91 -5.57
C VAL A 117 -5.75 22.75 -4.40
N GLU A 118 -6.64 23.09 -3.48
CA GLU A 118 -6.29 23.69 -2.20
C GLU A 118 -6.43 22.63 -1.09
N PHE A 119 -5.36 22.42 -0.32
CA PHE A 119 -5.39 21.45 0.78
C PHE A 119 -5.88 22.12 2.07
N ALA A 120 -7.12 21.84 2.45
CA ALA A 120 -7.74 22.35 3.68
C ALA A 120 -7.20 21.66 4.96
N GLY A 121 -6.55 20.51 4.83
CA GLY A 121 -5.97 19.78 5.95
C GLY A 121 -5.70 18.31 5.65
N ALA A 122 -5.03 17.64 6.59
CA ALA A 122 -4.79 16.20 6.52
C ALA A 122 -4.93 15.54 7.89
N GLU A 123 -5.57 14.39 7.93
CA GLU A 123 -5.64 13.50 9.08
C GLU A 123 -4.95 12.18 8.80
N ILE A 124 -4.18 11.71 9.78
CA ILE A 124 -3.38 10.49 9.68
C ILE A 124 -3.94 9.43 10.62
N PHE A 125 -4.30 8.30 10.05
CA PHE A 125 -4.89 7.16 10.75
C PHE A 125 -3.96 5.94 10.74
N PRO A 126 -4.05 5.08 11.77
CA PRO A 126 -3.35 3.80 11.75
C PRO A 126 -3.98 2.85 10.72
N GLN A 127 -3.15 2.23 9.89
CA GLN A 127 -3.58 1.19 8.94
C GLN A 127 -4.20 0.01 9.68
N GLY A 128 -5.19 -0.63 9.07
CA GLY A 128 -5.99 -1.69 9.67
C GLY A 128 -7.09 -1.17 10.61
N PHE A 129 -6.83 -0.17 11.45
CA PHE A 129 -7.82 0.36 12.38
C PHE A 129 -9.07 0.93 11.70
N SER A 130 -8.90 1.66 10.61
CA SER A 130 -10.03 2.24 9.86
C SER A 130 -11.01 1.19 9.30
N ALA A 131 -10.56 -0.05 9.12
CA ALA A 131 -11.43 -1.16 8.65
C ALA A 131 -12.39 -1.68 9.74
N VAL A 132 -12.12 -1.37 11.01
CA VAL A 132 -12.89 -1.88 12.17
C VAL A 132 -13.38 -0.79 13.10
N ALA A 133 -12.99 0.47 12.89
CA ALA A 133 -13.27 1.58 13.82
C ALA A 133 -14.76 1.80 14.10
N ASP A 134 -15.60 1.71 13.08
CA ASP A 134 -17.05 1.83 13.16
C ASP A 134 -17.74 0.57 13.71
N ARG A 135 -17.05 -0.55 13.70
CA ARG A 135 -17.55 -1.88 14.10
C ARG A 135 -16.91 -2.41 15.37
N LEU A 136 -16.10 -1.64 16.09
CA LEU A 136 -15.41 -2.09 17.32
C LEU A 136 -16.35 -2.72 18.35
N ARG A 137 -17.61 -2.29 18.43
CA ARG A 137 -18.61 -2.85 19.34
C ARG A 137 -19.00 -4.30 19.04
N GLU A 138 -18.65 -4.81 17.87
CA GLU A 138 -18.91 -6.20 17.47
C GLU A 138 -17.82 -7.16 17.96
N PHE A 139 -16.62 -6.65 18.29
CA PHE A 139 -15.44 -7.43 18.70
C PHE A 139 -15.45 -7.72 20.19
N LYS A 140 -16.45 -8.52 20.65
CA LYS A 140 -16.52 -9.03 22.03
C LYS A 140 -15.49 -10.14 22.23
N GLY A 141 -15.02 -10.30 23.48
CA GLY A 141 -13.96 -11.24 23.80
C GLY A 141 -12.61 -10.83 23.22
N ILE A 142 -11.78 -11.81 22.95
CA ILE A 142 -10.42 -11.62 22.41
C ILE A 142 -10.45 -11.81 20.89
N ASN A 143 -9.98 -10.77 20.18
CA ASN A 143 -9.90 -10.77 18.72
C ASN A 143 -8.52 -10.28 18.27
N MET A 144 -8.04 -10.77 17.15
CA MET A 144 -6.81 -10.30 16.52
C MET A 144 -7.09 -9.91 15.06
N LEU A 145 -6.91 -8.65 14.73
CA LEU A 145 -6.98 -8.14 13.37
C LEU A 145 -5.57 -8.17 12.78
N CYS A 146 -5.39 -8.86 11.67
CA CYS A 146 -4.15 -8.89 10.90
C CYS A 146 -4.37 -8.23 9.53
N ASP A 147 -3.76 -7.07 9.31
CA ASP A 147 -3.75 -6.35 8.03
C ASP A 147 -2.41 -6.59 7.32
N ILE A 148 -2.42 -7.43 6.30
CA ILE A 148 -1.24 -7.78 5.50
C ILE A 148 -1.22 -6.91 4.25
N GLY A 149 -0.44 -5.85 4.30
CA GLY A 149 -0.18 -4.96 3.17
C GLY A 149 0.93 -5.46 2.26
N ASN A 150 1.35 -4.64 1.30
CA ASN A 150 2.47 -4.97 0.44
C ASN A 150 3.81 -4.95 1.20
N GLY A 151 4.08 -3.92 2.00
CA GLY A 151 5.35 -3.75 2.73
C GLY A 151 5.33 -4.22 4.17
N THR A 152 4.17 -4.16 4.82
CA THR A 152 4.03 -4.41 6.26
C THR A 152 2.86 -5.32 6.59
N MET A 153 2.98 -6.03 7.70
CA MET A 153 1.91 -6.69 8.43
C MET A 153 1.64 -5.87 9.69
N ASN A 154 0.39 -5.40 9.84
CA ASN A 154 -0.07 -4.68 11.03
C ASN A 154 -0.99 -5.59 11.81
N VAL A 155 -0.72 -5.79 13.09
CA VAL A 155 -1.54 -6.65 13.95
C VAL A 155 -2.08 -5.85 15.11
N MET A 156 -3.38 -5.90 15.27
CA MET A 156 -4.12 -5.23 16.34
C MET A 156 -4.81 -6.26 17.21
N TYR A 157 -4.45 -6.27 18.49
CA TYR A 157 -5.11 -7.07 19.51
C TYR A 157 -6.29 -6.27 20.08
N ILE A 158 -7.49 -6.85 20.02
CA ILE A 158 -8.73 -6.23 20.49
C ILE A 158 -9.29 -7.11 21.62
N ASN A 159 -9.50 -6.54 22.79
CA ASN A 159 -10.13 -7.22 23.91
C ASN A 159 -11.36 -6.41 24.37
N GLU A 160 -12.52 -7.09 24.44
CA GLU A 160 -13.78 -6.48 24.82
C GLU A 160 -14.04 -5.14 24.12
N CYS A 161 -14.01 -5.17 22.79
CA CYS A 161 -14.26 -4.01 21.92
C CYS A 161 -13.20 -2.89 22.01
N ARG A 162 -12.04 -3.13 22.61
CA ARG A 162 -10.98 -2.12 22.80
C ARG A 162 -9.64 -2.60 22.29
N PRO A 163 -9.01 -1.85 21.37
CA PRO A 163 -7.63 -2.12 20.97
C PRO A 163 -6.68 -1.98 22.16
N LEU A 164 -5.79 -2.95 22.34
CA LEU A 164 -4.74 -2.93 23.35
C LEU A 164 -3.42 -2.47 22.73
N ALA A 165 -3.11 -1.19 22.83
CA ALA A 165 -1.95 -0.58 22.17
C ALA A 165 -0.62 -1.32 22.45
N LYS A 166 -0.41 -1.80 23.68
CA LYS A 166 0.81 -2.55 24.06
C LYS A 166 0.94 -3.91 23.38
N LYS A 167 -0.15 -4.46 22.85
CA LYS A 167 -0.18 -5.75 22.14
C LYS A 167 -0.34 -5.57 20.62
N CYS A 168 -0.36 -4.32 20.14
CA CYS A 168 -0.35 -4.02 18.72
C CYS A 168 1.08 -3.96 18.22
N PHE A 169 1.32 -4.49 17.02
CA PHE A 169 2.64 -4.45 16.40
C PHE A 169 2.58 -4.27 14.89
N THR A 170 3.68 -3.83 14.32
CA THR A 170 3.89 -3.71 12.87
C THR A 170 5.20 -4.39 12.53
N GLU A 171 5.17 -5.32 11.60
CA GLU A 171 6.36 -5.97 11.06
C GLU A 171 6.54 -5.64 9.57
N LYS A 172 7.80 -5.58 9.12
CA LYS A 172 8.14 -5.50 7.70
C LYS A 172 7.98 -6.87 7.02
N TYR A 173 6.78 -7.41 7.07
CA TYR A 173 6.44 -8.73 6.56
C TYR A 173 5.13 -8.68 5.75
N GLY A 174 5.16 -7.94 4.64
CA GLY A 174 4.06 -7.83 3.71
C GLY A 174 4.21 -8.75 2.51
N THR A 175 3.26 -8.71 1.58
CA THR A 175 3.25 -9.58 0.38
C THR A 175 4.45 -9.39 -0.54
N ASN A 176 5.15 -8.25 -0.47
CA ASN A 176 6.39 -8.03 -1.22
C ASN A 176 7.49 -9.02 -0.81
N GLN A 177 7.57 -9.40 0.48
CA GLN A 177 8.52 -10.42 0.95
C GLN A 177 8.23 -11.80 0.35
N CYS A 178 6.95 -12.14 0.15
CA CYS A 178 6.57 -13.34 -0.59
C CYS A 178 7.07 -13.30 -2.04
N MET A 179 6.84 -12.17 -2.73
CA MET A 179 7.27 -12.00 -4.12
C MET A 179 8.80 -12.09 -4.27
N LEU A 180 9.54 -11.47 -3.35
CA LEU A 180 11.00 -11.55 -3.33
C LEU A 180 11.49 -12.98 -3.08
N ALA A 181 10.91 -13.70 -2.11
CA ALA A 181 11.25 -15.09 -1.82
C ALA A 181 10.97 -16.01 -3.02
N VAL A 182 9.85 -15.82 -3.70
CA VAL A 182 9.50 -16.57 -4.91
C VAL A 182 10.50 -16.31 -6.03
N ARG A 183 10.87 -15.05 -6.29
CA ARG A 183 11.87 -14.69 -7.30
C ARG A 183 13.24 -15.30 -6.99
N GLU A 184 13.68 -15.22 -5.75
CA GLU A 184 14.94 -15.81 -5.30
C GLU A 184 14.94 -17.32 -5.47
N ASN A 185 13.85 -18.00 -5.09
CA ASN A 185 13.70 -19.44 -5.23
C ASN A 185 13.74 -19.89 -6.70
N LEU A 186 13.01 -19.20 -7.59
CA LEU A 186 13.00 -19.50 -9.03
C LEU A 186 14.39 -19.27 -9.66
N MET A 187 15.07 -18.20 -9.27
CA MET A 187 16.44 -17.95 -9.73
C MET A 187 17.39 -19.02 -9.25
N LYS A 188 17.32 -19.41 -7.99
CA LYS A 188 18.18 -20.44 -7.38
C LYS A 188 17.96 -21.83 -7.95
N GLN A 189 16.70 -22.24 -8.16
CA GLN A 189 16.38 -23.59 -8.62
C GLN A 189 16.48 -23.76 -10.14
N PHE A 190 16.15 -22.73 -10.90
CA PHE A 190 15.96 -22.84 -12.36
C PHE A 190 16.75 -21.82 -13.16
N GLY A 191 17.42 -20.84 -12.53
CA GLY A 191 18.13 -19.77 -13.20
C GLY A 191 17.22 -18.80 -13.98
N VAL A 192 15.94 -18.68 -13.58
CA VAL A 192 14.96 -17.86 -14.29
C VAL A 192 14.45 -16.71 -13.44
N SER A 193 14.21 -15.57 -14.11
CA SER A 193 13.46 -14.45 -13.55
C SER A 193 12.06 -14.45 -14.14
N VAL A 194 11.04 -14.38 -13.29
CA VAL A 194 9.65 -14.33 -13.70
C VAL A 194 9.08 -12.95 -13.39
N ASP A 195 8.36 -12.39 -14.36
CA ASP A 195 7.73 -11.09 -14.25
C ASP A 195 6.71 -11.06 -13.10
N GLU A 196 6.62 -9.92 -12.42
CA GLU A 196 5.70 -9.72 -11.29
C GLU A 196 4.24 -9.93 -11.68
N ILE A 197 3.86 -9.56 -12.90
CA ILE A 197 2.48 -9.74 -13.40
C ILE A 197 2.13 -11.24 -13.44
N VAL A 198 3.08 -12.09 -13.84
CA VAL A 198 2.90 -13.55 -13.88
C VAL A 198 2.80 -14.11 -12.46
N LEU A 199 3.68 -13.67 -11.54
CA LEU A 199 3.66 -14.09 -10.14
C LEU A 199 2.34 -13.69 -9.47
N ASP A 200 1.90 -12.43 -9.62
CA ASP A 200 0.62 -11.95 -9.07
C ASP A 200 -0.56 -12.78 -9.61
N ARG A 201 -0.55 -13.12 -10.91
CA ARG A 201 -1.57 -13.96 -11.53
C ARG A 201 -1.61 -15.36 -10.90
N VAL A 202 -0.44 -16.01 -10.72
CA VAL A 202 -0.38 -17.32 -10.08
C VAL A 202 -0.91 -17.25 -8.65
N ILE A 203 -0.46 -16.29 -7.86
CA ILE A 203 -0.88 -16.17 -6.45
C ILE A 203 -2.38 -15.89 -6.32
N ARG A 204 -2.97 -15.09 -7.23
CA ARG A 204 -4.40 -14.75 -7.17
C ARG A 204 -5.32 -15.80 -7.77
N HIS A 205 -4.90 -16.45 -8.84
CA HIS A 205 -5.79 -17.29 -9.67
C HIS A 205 -5.37 -18.77 -9.69
N GLY A 206 -4.25 -19.12 -9.07
CA GLY A 206 -3.76 -20.49 -9.00
C GLY A 206 -3.00 -20.94 -10.24
N THR A 207 -2.97 -20.16 -11.32
CA THR A 207 -2.38 -20.58 -12.59
C THR A 207 -1.92 -19.39 -13.43
N ALA A 208 -0.98 -19.66 -14.33
CA ALA A 208 -0.57 -18.79 -15.44
C ALA A 208 -0.04 -19.68 -16.59
N ASP A 209 0.19 -19.09 -17.76
CA ASP A 209 0.79 -19.78 -18.90
C ASP A 209 2.32 -19.92 -18.73
N ILE A 210 2.71 -20.79 -17.79
CA ILE A 210 4.10 -21.12 -17.47
C ILE A 210 4.24 -22.62 -17.18
N SER A 211 5.49 -23.11 -17.18
CA SER A 211 5.78 -24.53 -16.87
C SER A 211 5.25 -24.92 -15.48
N GLN A 212 4.69 -26.14 -15.38
CA GLN A 212 4.19 -26.72 -14.14
C GLN A 212 5.23 -26.72 -13.01
N ARG A 213 6.51 -26.94 -13.33
CA ARG A 213 7.59 -26.89 -12.32
C ARG A 213 7.76 -25.51 -11.68
N TYR A 214 7.49 -24.42 -12.43
CA TYR A 214 7.51 -23.07 -11.90
C TYR A 214 6.26 -22.79 -11.05
N LEU A 215 5.09 -23.25 -11.52
CA LEU A 215 3.87 -23.16 -10.73
C LEU A 215 4.04 -23.81 -9.34
N THR A 216 4.58 -25.05 -9.31
CA THR A 216 4.83 -25.75 -8.05
C THR A 216 5.78 -24.97 -7.15
N ALA A 217 6.93 -24.51 -7.68
CA ALA A 217 7.90 -23.76 -6.89
C ALA A 217 7.34 -22.44 -6.35
N ILE A 218 6.49 -21.74 -7.13
CA ILE A 218 5.81 -20.52 -6.68
C ILE A 218 4.85 -20.84 -5.52
N TRP A 219 4.04 -21.89 -5.66
CA TRP A 219 3.08 -22.30 -4.64
C TRP A 219 3.74 -22.76 -3.35
N ASP A 220 4.77 -23.57 -3.44
CA ASP A 220 5.51 -24.04 -2.26
C ASP A 220 6.08 -22.85 -1.47
N THR A 221 6.70 -21.90 -2.16
CA THR A 221 7.27 -20.71 -1.53
C THR A 221 6.19 -19.80 -0.94
N ALA A 222 5.07 -19.62 -1.65
CA ALA A 222 3.96 -18.80 -1.16
C ALA A 222 3.30 -19.44 0.07
N THR A 223 3.21 -20.78 0.10
CA THR A 223 2.71 -21.53 1.25
C THR A 223 3.63 -21.37 2.46
N GLU A 224 4.95 -21.51 2.27
CA GLU A 224 5.93 -21.30 3.34
C GLU A 224 5.86 -19.87 3.90
N TYR A 225 5.68 -18.87 3.03
CA TYR A 225 5.47 -17.49 3.45
C TYR A 225 4.20 -17.35 4.30
N ALA A 226 3.07 -17.96 3.88
CA ALA A 226 1.81 -17.92 4.64
C ALA A 226 1.95 -18.59 6.02
N GLU A 227 2.62 -19.74 6.08
CA GLU A 227 2.96 -20.38 7.37
C GLU A 227 3.84 -19.50 8.24
N GLY A 228 4.75 -18.74 7.64
CA GLY A 228 5.58 -17.74 8.31
C GLY A 228 4.75 -16.64 8.97
N ILE A 229 3.61 -16.22 8.37
CA ILE A 229 2.68 -15.29 9.00
C ILE A 229 2.08 -15.92 10.27
N PHE A 230 1.56 -17.13 10.19
CA PHE A 230 0.98 -17.81 11.36
C PHE A 230 1.99 -18.06 12.47
N ARG A 231 3.27 -18.37 12.13
CA ARG A 231 4.34 -18.49 13.15
C ARG A 231 4.51 -17.18 13.91
N ARG A 232 4.60 -16.03 13.20
CA ARG A 232 4.71 -14.70 13.82
C ARG A 232 3.51 -14.34 14.68
N LEU A 233 2.31 -14.62 14.20
CA LEU A 233 1.10 -14.37 14.99
C LEU A 233 1.11 -15.17 16.31
N ARG A 234 1.56 -16.44 16.29
CA ARG A 234 1.69 -17.25 17.50
C ARG A 234 2.77 -16.72 18.46
N GLU A 235 3.88 -16.19 17.95
CA GLU A 235 4.89 -15.50 18.77
C GLU A 235 4.31 -14.28 19.51
N HIS A 236 3.23 -13.70 18.96
CA HIS A 236 2.47 -12.60 19.54
C HIS A 236 1.14 -13.04 20.17
N GLU A 237 1.13 -14.20 20.79
CA GLU A 237 0.00 -14.73 21.58
C GLU A 237 -1.25 -15.08 20.76
N TYR A 238 -1.16 -15.25 19.42
CA TYR A 238 -2.29 -15.73 18.64
C TYR A 238 -2.61 -17.19 18.96
N ASP A 239 -3.84 -17.43 19.35
CA ASP A 239 -4.39 -18.77 19.55
C ASP A 239 -5.77 -18.86 18.86
N PRO A 240 -5.93 -19.70 17.83
CA PRO A 240 -7.19 -19.82 17.10
C PRO A 240 -8.32 -20.44 17.92
N GLU A 241 -8.02 -21.11 19.04
CA GLU A 241 -9.03 -21.66 19.95
C GLU A 241 -9.57 -20.61 20.93
N LEU A 242 -8.81 -19.54 21.19
CA LEU A 242 -9.17 -18.47 22.12
C LEU A 242 -9.60 -17.18 21.43
N MET A 243 -9.17 -16.97 20.18
CA MET A 243 -9.31 -15.70 19.45
C MET A 243 -10.17 -15.84 18.19
N ARG A 244 -10.77 -14.74 17.80
CA ARG A 244 -11.53 -14.59 16.55
C ARG A 244 -10.81 -13.62 15.60
#